data_7f09b8816d2153710a322cfed63918fc
#
_entry.id   7f09b8816d2153710a322cfed63918fc
#
_cell.length_a   1.000
_cell.length_b   1.000
_cell.length_c   1.000
_cell.angle_alpha   90.00
_cell.angle_beta   90.00
_cell.angle_gamma   90.00
#
_symmetry.space_group_name_H-M   'P 1'
#
loop_
_entity.id
_entity.type
_entity.pdbx_description
1 polymer ?
#
loop_
_entity_poly.entity_id
_entity_poly.type
_entity_poly.pdbx_seq_one_letter_code
_entity_poly.pdbx_strand_id
1 'polypeptide(L)'
;KVLNELNPVLGLELTATPQVESGSKTVKFKNVVYEYSLAKAMNDGFVKEPAVATRKNFDPKQLSVEELDMLKLEDGIKIHESTKVDLDIYSRTNKVKLVKPFVLVVAKDTNHAQWLEDRIKSDEFFNGYYKDKVMQIHSQQKGTEKDENIAKLLKLEDTNNKIEIVI
;
A
#
# COMPACT_ATOMS: atom_id res chain seq x y z
N LYS A 1 1.88 29.55 5.99
CA LYS A 1 2.13 30.62 7.00
C LYS A 1 3.62 30.79 7.23
N VAL A 2 4.35 29.74 7.62
CA VAL A 2 5.81 29.79 7.91
C VAL A 2 6.63 30.25 6.72
N LEU A 3 6.34 29.79 5.49
CA LEU A 3 7.07 30.22 4.29
C LEU A 3 6.92 31.73 4.01
N ASN A 4 5.76 32.30 4.31
CA ASN A 4 5.55 33.76 4.14
C ASN A 4 6.29 34.57 5.19
N GLU A 5 6.57 34.01 6.36
CA GLU A 5 7.36 34.70 7.41
C GLU A 5 8.84 34.75 7.08
N LEU A 6 9.32 33.81 6.24
CA LEU A 6 10.71 33.77 5.78
C LEU A 6 11.02 34.79 4.65
N ASN A 7 10.00 35.44 4.07
CA ASN A 7 10.12 36.38 2.95
C ASN A 7 11.10 35.92 1.84
N PRO A 8 10.96 34.70 1.29
CA PRO A 8 11.89 34.20 0.31
C PRO A 8 11.80 35.01 -1.00
N VAL A 9 12.91 35.22 -1.65
CA VAL A 9 12.96 35.86 -2.99
C VAL A 9 12.39 34.90 -4.04
N LEU A 10 12.60 33.60 -3.86
CA LEU A 10 12.08 32.52 -4.71
C LEU A 10 11.80 31.28 -3.85
N GLY A 11 10.69 30.62 -4.09
CA GLY A 11 10.33 29.32 -3.52
C GLY A 11 10.09 28.32 -4.62
N LEU A 12 10.72 27.13 -4.54
CA LEU A 12 10.42 25.99 -5.39
C LEU A 12 9.78 24.90 -4.53
N GLU A 13 8.60 24.48 -4.93
CA GLU A 13 7.88 23.37 -4.29
C GLU A 13 7.82 22.16 -5.21
N LEU A 14 8.17 20.98 -4.70
CA LEU A 14 8.04 19.70 -5.37
C LEU A 14 6.92 18.92 -4.70
N THR A 15 5.88 18.60 -5.44
CA THR A 15 4.71 17.88 -4.92
C THR A 15 4.14 16.94 -5.97
N ALA A 16 3.61 15.81 -5.55
CA ALA A 16 2.86 14.89 -6.42
C ALA A 16 1.45 15.42 -6.73
N THR A 17 0.92 16.33 -5.89
CA THR A 17 -0.44 16.86 -6.00
C THR A 17 -0.42 18.38 -5.85
N PRO A 18 -0.27 19.16 -6.96
CA PRO A 18 -0.18 20.60 -6.91
C PRO A 18 -1.52 21.27 -6.61
N GLN A 19 -2.10 20.94 -5.46
CA GLN A 19 -3.42 21.42 -5.03
C GLN A 19 -3.52 21.42 -3.50
N VAL A 20 -4.37 22.27 -2.96
CA VAL A 20 -4.71 22.32 -1.54
C VAL A 20 -6.22 22.16 -1.36
N GLU A 21 -6.60 21.53 -0.28
CA GLU A 21 -8.00 21.49 0.14
C GLU A 21 -8.32 22.76 0.93
N SER A 22 -9.36 23.48 0.50
CA SER A 22 -9.88 24.65 1.19
C SER A 22 -11.36 24.45 1.47
N GLY A 23 -11.68 23.95 2.65
CA GLY A 23 -13.03 23.52 3.01
C GLY A 23 -13.48 22.32 2.16
N SER A 24 -14.58 22.44 1.44
CA SER A 24 -15.10 21.42 0.54
C SER A 24 -14.59 21.54 -0.90
N LYS A 25 -13.65 22.47 -1.17
CA LYS A 25 -13.14 22.74 -2.52
C LYS A 25 -11.67 22.44 -2.63
N THR A 26 -11.27 21.83 -3.72
CA THR A 26 -9.88 21.65 -4.10
C THR A 26 -9.42 22.85 -4.94
N VAL A 27 -8.35 23.50 -4.54
CA VAL A 27 -7.75 24.65 -5.22
C VAL A 27 -6.39 24.25 -5.78
N LYS A 28 -6.23 24.30 -7.11
CA LYS A 28 -4.94 24.02 -7.77
C LYS A 28 -3.95 25.16 -7.57
N PHE A 29 -2.66 24.83 -7.52
CA PHE A 29 -1.59 25.81 -7.51
C PHE A 29 -1.60 26.64 -8.80
N LYS A 30 -1.36 27.95 -8.69
CA LYS A 30 -1.44 28.86 -9.83
C LYS A 30 -0.17 28.84 -10.71
N ASN A 31 0.97 28.57 -10.13
CA ASN A 31 2.30 28.69 -10.77
C ASN A 31 2.98 27.34 -10.92
N VAL A 32 2.27 26.35 -11.49
CA VAL A 32 2.90 25.07 -11.84
C VAL A 32 3.76 25.28 -13.08
N VAL A 33 5.09 25.27 -12.90
CA VAL A 33 6.05 25.52 -13.99
C VAL A 33 6.45 24.27 -14.75
N TYR A 34 6.28 23.09 -14.13
CA TYR A 34 6.57 21.80 -14.74
C TYR A 34 5.67 20.70 -14.15
N GLU A 35 5.18 19.83 -15.02
CA GLU A 35 4.39 18.65 -14.63
C GLU A 35 4.98 17.41 -15.31
N TYR A 36 5.30 16.40 -14.51
CA TYR A 36 5.70 15.07 -14.97
C TYR A 36 4.60 14.09 -14.62
N SER A 37 3.69 13.86 -15.57
CA SER A 37 2.48 13.06 -15.34
C SER A 37 2.81 11.59 -15.11
N LEU A 38 1.92 10.87 -14.39
CA LEU A 38 2.02 9.42 -14.19
C LEU A 38 2.07 8.68 -15.54
N ALA A 39 1.27 9.08 -16.52
CA ALA A 39 1.27 8.49 -17.85
C ALA A 39 2.64 8.61 -18.53
N LYS A 40 3.30 9.79 -18.41
CA LYS A 40 4.64 9.99 -18.93
C LYS A 40 5.66 9.14 -18.18
N ALA A 41 5.57 9.08 -16.86
CA ALA A 41 6.47 8.25 -16.03
C ALA A 41 6.36 6.75 -16.35
N MET A 42 5.15 6.26 -16.62
CA MET A 42 4.92 4.88 -17.09
C MET A 42 5.53 4.64 -18.49
N ASN A 43 5.29 5.55 -19.42
CA ASN A 43 5.85 5.43 -20.79
C ASN A 43 7.37 5.49 -20.80
N ASP A 44 7.97 6.30 -19.93
CA ASP A 44 9.43 6.41 -19.75
C ASP A 44 10.03 5.22 -18.95
N GLY A 45 9.21 4.32 -18.45
CA GLY A 45 9.62 3.12 -17.71
C GLY A 45 10.06 3.34 -16.26
N PHE A 46 9.79 4.52 -15.68
CA PHE A 46 10.14 4.85 -14.29
C PHE A 46 9.09 4.36 -13.27
N VAL A 47 7.86 4.13 -13.71
CA VAL A 47 6.76 3.67 -12.86
C VAL A 47 6.09 2.48 -13.53
N LYS A 48 5.74 1.46 -12.73
CA LYS A 48 4.96 0.32 -13.18
C LYS A 48 3.55 0.74 -13.54
N GLU A 49 2.97 0.10 -14.54
CA GLU A 49 1.56 0.25 -14.85
C GLU A 49 0.70 -0.32 -13.71
N PRO A 50 -0.17 0.49 -13.08
CA PRO A 50 -1.06 0.01 -12.04
C PRO A 50 -2.17 -0.86 -12.64
N ALA A 51 -2.34 -2.08 -12.13
CA ALA A 51 -3.45 -2.93 -12.46
C ALA A 51 -4.56 -2.78 -11.41
N VAL A 52 -5.78 -2.51 -11.84
CA VAL A 52 -6.96 -2.41 -10.96
C VAL A 52 -7.85 -3.62 -11.19
N ALA A 53 -7.97 -4.48 -10.18
CA ALA A 53 -8.88 -5.60 -10.21
C ALA A 53 -10.24 -5.20 -9.61
N THR A 54 -11.32 -5.49 -10.33
CA THR A 54 -12.69 -5.25 -9.89
C THR A 54 -13.55 -6.50 -10.12
N ARG A 55 -14.59 -6.66 -9.32
CA ARG A 55 -15.59 -7.72 -9.52
C ARG A 55 -16.66 -7.26 -10.51
N LYS A 56 -16.92 -8.09 -11.53
CA LYS A 56 -18.00 -7.84 -12.50
C LYS A 56 -19.36 -8.15 -11.86
N ASN A 57 -20.36 -7.28 -12.10
CA ASN A 57 -21.74 -7.43 -11.60
C ASN A 57 -21.82 -7.56 -10.06
N PHE A 58 -21.00 -6.83 -9.32
CA PHE A 58 -20.95 -6.84 -7.88
C PHE A 58 -21.64 -5.60 -7.30
N ASP A 59 -22.60 -5.82 -6.39
CA ASP A 59 -23.26 -4.74 -5.63
C ASP A 59 -22.77 -4.76 -4.17
N PRO A 60 -21.92 -3.81 -3.78
CA PRO A 60 -21.38 -3.75 -2.42
C PRO A 60 -22.43 -3.44 -1.35
N LYS A 61 -23.62 -2.93 -1.73
CA LYS A 61 -24.70 -2.61 -0.78
C LYS A 61 -25.37 -3.83 -0.16
N GLN A 62 -25.13 -5.01 -0.71
CA GLN A 62 -25.69 -6.28 -0.20
C GLN A 62 -24.87 -6.86 0.95
N LEU A 63 -23.70 -6.32 1.24
CA LEU A 63 -22.80 -6.77 2.28
C LEU A 63 -22.68 -5.74 3.41
N SER A 64 -22.45 -6.22 4.61
CA SER A 64 -21.98 -5.38 5.71
C SER A 64 -20.58 -4.83 5.41
N VAL A 65 -20.16 -3.82 6.15
CA VAL A 65 -18.82 -3.23 6.02
C VAL A 65 -17.75 -4.28 6.28
N GLU A 66 -17.93 -5.10 7.31
CA GLU A 66 -16.99 -6.15 7.70
C GLU A 66 -16.90 -7.26 6.63
N GLU A 67 -18.04 -7.71 6.10
CA GLU A 67 -18.06 -8.69 5.00
C GLU A 67 -17.39 -8.16 3.74
N LEU A 68 -17.59 -6.87 3.43
CA LEU A 68 -16.97 -6.23 2.28
C LEU A 68 -15.45 -6.11 2.46
N ASP A 69 -14.98 -5.78 3.67
CA ASP A 69 -13.55 -5.68 3.95
C ASP A 69 -12.86 -7.04 3.94
N MET A 70 -13.51 -8.08 4.47
CA MET A 70 -13.02 -9.47 4.35
C MET A 70 -12.97 -9.94 2.90
N LEU A 71 -13.99 -9.62 2.10
CA LEU A 71 -14.03 -9.97 0.68
C LEU A 71 -12.88 -9.32 -0.10
N LYS A 72 -12.62 -8.03 0.14
CA LYS A 72 -11.47 -7.31 -0.47
C LYS A 72 -10.13 -7.93 -0.05
N LEU A 73 -10.01 -8.28 1.22
CA LEU A 73 -8.80 -8.92 1.75
C LEU A 73 -8.56 -10.27 1.08
N GLU A 74 -9.58 -11.13 0.99
CA GLU A 74 -9.48 -12.42 0.31
C GLU A 74 -9.11 -12.27 -1.18
N ASP A 75 -9.71 -11.31 -1.87
CA ASP A 75 -9.38 -11.03 -3.28
C ASP A 75 -7.94 -10.54 -3.43
N GLY A 76 -7.48 -9.67 -2.51
CA GLY A 76 -6.10 -9.21 -2.45
C GLY A 76 -5.12 -10.38 -2.24
N ILE A 77 -5.45 -11.31 -1.36
CA ILE A 77 -4.64 -12.52 -1.13
C ILE A 77 -4.60 -13.42 -2.37
N LYS A 78 -5.72 -13.63 -3.05
CA LYS A 78 -5.76 -14.44 -4.29
C LYS A 78 -4.87 -13.83 -5.38
N ILE A 79 -4.91 -12.51 -5.54
CA ILE A 79 -4.03 -11.79 -6.47
C ILE A 79 -2.57 -11.93 -6.03
N HIS A 80 -2.28 -11.80 -4.74
CA HIS A 80 -0.93 -11.96 -4.18
C HIS A 80 -0.36 -13.35 -4.48
N GLU A 81 -1.13 -14.41 -4.25
CA GLU A 81 -0.69 -15.79 -4.52
C GLU A 81 -0.43 -16.01 -6.03
N SER A 82 -1.30 -15.47 -6.90
CA SER A 82 -1.04 -15.51 -8.35
C SER A 82 0.24 -14.75 -8.71
N THR A 83 0.44 -13.56 -8.16
CA THR A 83 1.63 -12.73 -8.40
C THR A 83 2.92 -13.43 -7.94
N LYS A 84 2.88 -14.16 -6.82
CA LYS A 84 4.04 -14.97 -6.37
C LYS A 84 4.46 -15.99 -7.41
N VAL A 85 3.49 -16.69 -8.00
CA VAL A 85 3.75 -17.69 -9.05
C VAL A 85 4.33 -17.03 -10.30
N ASP A 86 3.73 -15.93 -10.74
CA ASP A 86 4.18 -15.20 -11.94
C ASP A 86 5.60 -14.66 -11.77
N LEU A 87 5.93 -14.11 -10.60
CA LEU A 87 7.29 -13.62 -10.31
C LEU A 87 8.32 -14.74 -10.21
N ASP A 88 7.95 -15.92 -9.70
CA ASP A 88 8.83 -17.08 -9.67
C ASP A 88 9.13 -17.58 -11.10
N ILE A 89 8.11 -17.69 -11.92
CA ILE A 89 8.26 -18.05 -13.34
C ILE A 89 9.15 -17.02 -14.06
N TYR A 90 8.88 -15.73 -13.87
CA TYR A 90 9.65 -14.64 -14.46
C TYR A 90 11.12 -14.70 -14.04
N SER A 91 11.38 -14.87 -12.74
CA SER A 91 12.73 -14.97 -12.18
C SER A 91 13.53 -16.11 -12.81
N ARG A 92 12.93 -17.30 -12.91
CA ARG A 92 13.56 -18.48 -13.52
C ARG A 92 13.81 -18.32 -15.02
N THR A 93 12.81 -17.80 -15.75
CA THR A 93 12.88 -17.61 -17.20
C THR A 93 13.95 -16.59 -17.59
N ASN A 94 14.02 -15.47 -16.86
CA ASN A 94 14.92 -14.38 -17.17
C ASN A 94 16.25 -14.45 -16.40
N LYS A 95 16.45 -15.45 -15.53
CA LYS A 95 17.64 -15.63 -14.69
C LYS A 95 17.95 -14.37 -13.85
N VAL A 96 16.92 -13.74 -13.32
CA VAL A 96 17.01 -12.58 -12.43
C VAL A 96 16.66 -12.96 -10.99
N LYS A 97 17.07 -12.13 -10.03
CA LYS A 97 16.75 -12.35 -8.63
C LYS A 97 15.23 -12.35 -8.43
N LEU A 98 14.74 -13.33 -7.66
CA LEU A 98 13.33 -13.39 -7.28
C LEU A 98 12.97 -12.16 -6.43
N VAL A 99 11.91 -11.48 -6.82
CA VAL A 99 11.28 -10.42 -6.03
C VAL A 99 10.12 -11.00 -5.25
N LYS A 100 10.12 -10.82 -3.94
CA LYS A 100 9.04 -11.25 -3.08
C LYS A 100 7.96 -10.16 -3.01
N PRO A 101 6.73 -10.42 -3.47
CA PRO A 101 5.63 -9.48 -3.33
C PRO A 101 5.09 -9.48 -1.90
N PHE A 102 4.41 -8.42 -1.52
CA PHE A 102 3.66 -8.34 -0.27
C PHE A 102 2.33 -7.61 -0.48
N VAL A 103 1.38 -7.83 0.42
CA VAL A 103 0.08 -7.16 0.44
C VAL A 103 0.15 -5.99 1.42
N LEU A 104 -0.17 -4.80 0.94
CA LEU A 104 -0.37 -3.63 1.79
C LEU A 104 -1.87 -3.41 2.00
N VAL A 105 -2.29 -3.45 3.25
CA VAL A 105 -3.67 -3.20 3.66
C VAL A 105 -3.73 -1.85 4.36
N VAL A 106 -4.49 -0.91 3.81
CA VAL A 106 -4.69 0.40 4.44
C VAL A 106 -5.93 0.36 5.29
N ALA A 107 -5.76 0.32 6.61
CA ALA A 107 -6.85 0.34 7.56
C ALA A 107 -7.40 1.76 7.77
N LYS A 108 -8.65 1.85 8.17
CA LYS A 108 -9.37 3.09 8.43
C LYS A 108 -8.82 3.82 9.67
N ASP A 109 -8.53 3.05 10.71
CA ASP A 109 -7.96 3.48 11.99
C ASP A 109 -7.26 2.31 12.68
N THR A 110 -6.67 2.55 13.84
CA THR A 110 -5.94 1.53 14.61
C THR A 110 -6.84 0.38 15.11
N ASN A 111 -8.11 0.65 15.43
CA ASN A 111 -9.04 -0.40 15.85
C ASN A 111 -9.39 -1.32 14.68
N HIS A 112 -9.61 -0.72 13.51
CA HIS A 112 -9.84 -1.47 12.28
C HIS A 112 -8.60 -2.28 11.88
N ALA A 113 -7.39 -1.72 12.05
CA ALA A 113 -6.13 -2.44 11.82
C ALA A 113 -6.01 -3.67 12.74
N GLN A 114 -6.32 -3.51 14.02
CA GLN A 114 -6.31 -4.62 14.98
C GLN A 114 -7.35 -5.69 14.62
N TRP A 115 -8.56 -5.28 14.27
CA TRP A 115 -9.60 -6.22 13.84
C TRP A 115 -9.18 -7.03 12.59
N LEU A 116 -8.58 -6.37 11.58
CA LEU A 116 -8.04 -7.05 10.40
C LEU A 116 -6.93 -8.03 10.76
N GLU A 117 -6.00 -7.63 11.63
CA GLU A 117 -4.91 -8.49 12.08
C GLU A 117 -5.44 -9.73 12.79
N ASP A 118 -6.41 -9.58 13.69
CA ASP A 118 -7.04 -10.70 14.42
C ASP A 118 -7.74 -11.67 13.46
N ARG A 119 -8.41 -11.15 12.42
CA ARG A 119 -9.03 -11.98 11.38
C ARG A 119 -8.00 -12.74 10.55
N ILE A 120 -6.91 -12.07 10.14
CA ILE A 120 -5.83 -12.72 9.37
C ILE A 120 -5.13 -13.80 10.19
N LYS A 121 -4.99 -13.60 11.50
CA LYS A 121 -4.38 -14.58 12.42
C LYS A 121 -5.30 -15.74 12.79
N SER A 122 -6.58 -15.67 12.47
CA SER A 122 -7.53 -16.75 12.81
C SER A 122 -7.27 -18.01 11.98
N ASP A 123 -7.66 -19.17 12.53
CA ASP A 123 -7.61 -20.45 11.81
C ASP A 123 -8.59 -20.50 10.63
N GLU A 124 -9.64 -19.69 10.66
CA GLU A 124 -10.64 -19.60 9.61
C GLU A 124 -10.07 -18.91 8.35
N PHE A 125 -9.10 -18.01 8.50
CA PHE A 125 -8.51 -17.30 7.38
C PHE A 125 -7.43 -18.15 6.70
N PHE A 126 -7.72 -18.66 5.52
CA PHE A 126 -6.84 -19.56 4.74
C PHE A 126 -6.21 -20.68 5.56
N ASN A 127 -7.02 -21.32 6.43
CA ASN A 127 -6.57 -22.39 7.35
C ASN A 127 -5.38 -22.00 8.23
N GLY A 128 -5.32 -20.74 8.68
CA GLY A 128 -4.26 -20.23 9.54
C GLY A 128 -2.91 -20.00 8.84
N TYR A 129 -2.84 -20.12 7.52
CA TYR A 129 -1.58 -19.99 6.76
C TYR A 129 -0.87 -18.63 6.95
N TYR A 130 -1.63 -17.57 7.21
CA TYR A 130 -1.10 -16.21 7.35
C TYR A 130 -0.86 -15.76 8.79
N LYS A 131 -1.07 -16.62 9.80
CA LYS A 131 -0.92 -16.28 11.23
C LYS A 131 0.38 -15.56 11.57
N ASP A 132 1.50 -16.10 11.08
CA ASP A 132 2.85 -15.60 11.36
C ASP A 132 3.40 -14.72 10.20
N LYS A 133 2.54 -14.34 9.27
CA LYS A 133 2.93 -13.63 8.05
C LYS A 133 2.36 -12.23 7.95
N VAL A 134 1.65 -11.77 8.97
CA VAL A 134 1.07 -10.44 9.06
C VAL A 134 1.81 -9.59 10.08
N MET A 135 1.97 -8.31 9.79
CA MET A 135 2.45 -7.32 10.73
C MET A 135 1.63 -6.04 10.61
N GLN A 136 1.47 -5.34 11.74
CA GLN A 136 0.81 -4.04 11.81
C GLN A 136 1.84 -2.95 12.04
N ILE A 137 1.67 -1.80 11.36
CA ILE A 137 2.49 -0.61 11.55
C ILE A 137 1.59 0.61 11.68
N HIS A 138 1.74 1.36 12.76
CA HIS A 138 1.05 2.63 12.94
C HIS A 138 1.89 3.65 13.71
N SER A 139 1.51 4.92 13.62
CA SER A 139 2.28 6.04 14.18
C SER A 139 2.37 6.06 15.72
N GLN A 140 1.49 5.32 16.40
CA GLN A 140 1.47 5.26 17.87
C GLN A 140 2.47 4.27 18.47
N GLN A 141 3.06 3.38 17.66
CA GLN A 141 4.12 2.49 18.12
C GLN A 141 5.35 3.28 18.53
N LYS A 142 5.97 2.92 19.67
CA LYS A 142 7.10 3.65 20.27
C LYS A 142 8.21 2.69 20.70
N GLY A 143 9.43 3.24 20.81
CA GLY A 143 10.58 2.52 21.33
C GLY A 143 11.06 1.37 20.45
N THR A 144 11.59 0.32 21.06
CA THR A 144 12.20 -0.86 20.41
C THR A 144 11.25 -1.57 19.45
N GLU A 145 9.96 -1.66 19.78
CA GLU A 145 8.96 -2.29 18.92
C GLU A 145 8.84 -1.59 17.56
N LYS A 146 8.84 -0.25 17.57
CA LYS A 146 8.83 0.54 16.34
C LYS A 146 10.07 0.30 15.49
N ASP A 147 11.25 0.28 16.12
CA ASP A 147 12.52 0.09 15.42
C ASP A 147 12.63 -1.32 14.82
N GLU A 148 12.16 -2.34 15.53
CA GLU A 148 12.09 -3.72 15.04
C GLU A 148 11.11 -3.85 13.85
N ASN A 149 9.94 -3.23 13.93
CA ASN A 149 8.95 -3.25 12.85
C ASN A 149 9.46 -2.52 11.62
N ILE A 150 10.13 -1.38 11.77
CA ILE A 150 10.81 -0.68 10.66
C ILE A 150 11.90 -1.57 10.06
N ALA A 151 12.72 -2.23 10.87
CA ALA A 151 13.75 -3.13 10.37
C ALA A 151 13.18 -4.32 9.57
N LYS A 152 12.04 -4.88 10.01
CA LYS A 152 11.30 -5.92 9.27
C LYS A 152 10.72 -5.38 7.96
N LEU A 153 10.17 -4.17 8.00
CA LEU A 153 9.61 -3.48 6.83
C LEU A 153 10.66 -3.25 5.74
N LEU A 154 11.85 -2.77 6.12
CA LEU A 154 12.95 -2.54 5.19
C LEU A 154 13.49 -3.83 4.53
N LYS A 155 13.14 -4.98 5.08
CA LYS A 155 13.54 -6.30 4.56
C LYS A 155 12.35 -7.11 4.02
N LEU A 156 11.23 -6.47 3.69
CA LEU A 156 10.03 -7.18 3.18
C LEU A 156 10.30 -7.97 1.91
N GLU A 157 11.14 -7.44 1.04
CA GLU A 157 11.50 -8.08 -0.23
C GLU A 157 12.49 -9.25 -0.07
N ASP A 158 13.07 -9.42 1.13
CA ASP A 158 13.96 -10.56 1.41
C ASP A 158 13.15 -11.84 1.47
N THR A 159 13.55 -12.85 0.71
CA THR A 159 12.89 -14.16 0.67
C THR A 159 12.92 -14.89 2.00
N ASN A 160 13.86 -14.55 2.91
CA ASN A 160 13.92 -15.09 4.27
C ASN A 160 12.93 -14.41 5.24
N ASN A 161 12.39 -13.25 4.88
CA ASN A 161 11.36 -12.58 5.68
C ASN A 161 10.02 -13.29 5.51
N LYS A 162 9.42 -13.73 6.62
CA LYS A 162 8.12 -14.43 6.60
C LYS A 162 6.93 -13.52 6.35
N ILE A 163 7.06 -12.21 6.57
CA ILE A 163 5.94 -11.26 6.46
C ILE A 163 5.51 -11.13 5.00
N GLU A 164 4.24 -11.36 4.76
CA GLU A 164 3.59 -11.25 3.44
C GLU A 164 2.47 -10.21 3.42
N ILE A 165 1.96 -9.80 4.61
CA ILE A 165 0.88 -8.82 4.76
C ILE A 165 1.33 -7.74 5.74
N VAL A 166 1.17 -6.48 5.35
CA VAL A 166 1.41 -5.29 6.20
C VAL A 166 0.11 -4.49 6.28
N ILE A 167 -0.30 -4.15 7.50
CA ILE A 167 -1.49 -3.34 7.79
C ILE A 167 -1.09 -1.97 8.32
#